data_92fb050468e4258e0b32daef93f86e0b
#
_entry.id   92fb050468e4258e0b32daef93f86e0b
#
_cell.length_a   1.000
_cell.length_b   1.000
_cell.length_c   1.000
_cell.angle_alpha   90.00
_cell.angle_beta   90.00
_cell.angle_gamma   90.00
#
_symmetry.space_group_name_H-M   'P 1'
#
loop_
_entity.id
_entity.type
_entity.pdbx_description
1 polymer ?
#
loop_
_entity_poly.entity_id
_entity_poly.type
_entity_poly.pdbx_seq_one_letter_code
_entity_poly.pdbx_strand_id
1 'polypeptide(L)'
;MWPTTLGKVSETSRIDGRRLDQLRDVRIERGWLSQAEGSVLVSFGRTTVLCNASVTEGVPRWRKGSGLGWVTAEYEMLPRATNERSGRESRKGKVGGRTHEISRLVGRSLRAVVDDKALGENTIILD
;
A
#
# COMPACT_ATOMS: atom_id res chain seq x y z
N MET A 1 18.82 -0.21 -51.40
CA MET A 1 17.71 0.74 -51.22
C MET A 1 16.76 0.12 -50.22
N TRP A 2 16.75 0.62 -49.00
CA TRP A 2 15.85 0.15 -47.93
C TRP A 2 14.52 0.86 -48.08
N PRO A 3 13.36 0.18 -47.98
CA PRO A 3 12.08 0.85 -48.05
C PRO A 3 11.85 1.62 -46.74
N THR A 4 11.85 2.95 -46.87
CA THR A 4 11.43 3.85 -45.81
C THR A 4 9.90 3.86 -45.73
N THR A 5 9.36 2.87 -45.07
CA THR A 5 7.98 2.97 -44.59
C THR A 5 8.02 2.68 -43.10
N LEU A 6 8.40 3.70 -42.34
CA LEU A 6 8.04 3.75 -40.93
C LEU A 6 6.51 3.77 -40.89
N GLY A 7 5.92 2.58 -40.78
CA GLY A 7 4.53 2.43 -40.45
C GLY A 7 4.27 3.28 -39.20
N LYS A 8 3.20 4.05 -39.19
CA LYS A 8 2.71 4.75 -38.00
C LYS A 8 2.77 3.77 -36.85
N VAL A 9 3.65 4.03 -35.88
CA VAL A 9 3.59 3.38 -34.59
C VAL A 9 2.19 3.69 -34.08
N SER A 10 1.30 2.71 -34.14
CA SER A 10 0.00 2.83 -33.51
C SER A 10 0.26 3.28 -32.08
N GLU A 11 -0.41 4.34 -31.64
CA GLU A 11 -0.39 4.72 -30.22
C GLU A 11 -0.70 3.48 -29.43
N THR A 12 0.33 2.91 -28.81
CA THR A 12 0.20 1.71 -28.00
C THR A 12 -0.54 2.11 -26.74
N SER A 13 -1.86 2.00 -26.80
CA SER A 13 -2.71 2.13 -25.62
C SER A 13 -2.48 0.90 -24.72
N ARG A 14 -2.55 1.10 -23.41
CA ARG A 14 -2.55 0.01 -22.45
C ARG A 14 -3.82 -0.84 -22.60
N ILE A 15 -3.82 -2.05 -22.05
CA ILE A 15 -4.97 -3.00 -22.14
C ILE A 15 -6.29 -2.36 -21.69
N ASP A 16 -6.25 -1.40 -20.77
CA ASP A 16 -7.42 -0.67 -20.27
C ASP A 16 -7.74 0.61 -21.04
N GLY A 17 -7.12 0.82 -22.21
CA GLY A 17 -7.34 1.94 -23.09
C GLY A 17 -6.65 3.25 -22.71
N ARG A 18 -5.89 3.28 -21.60
CA ARG A 18 -5.13 4.46 -21.19
C ARG A 18 -3.92 4.69 -22.08
N ARG A 19 -3.52 5.95 -22.23
CA ARG A 19 -2.24 6.32 -22.83
C ARG A 19 -1.08 5.82 -21.96
N LEU A 20 0.11 5.71 -22.53
CA LEU A 20 1.30 5.22 -21.81
C LEU A 20 1.69 6.12 -20.62
N ASP A 21 1.48 7.42 -20.76
CA ASP A 21 1.77 8.45 -19.74
C ASP A 21 0.59 8.76 -18.80
N GLN A 22 -0.55 8.11 -18.99
CA GLN A 22 -1.75 8.34 -18.21
C GLN A 22 -1.78 7.46 -16.95
N LEU A 23 -1.97 8.09 -15.79
CA LEU A 23 -2.24 7.38 -14.54
C LEU A 23 -3.61 6.69 -14.60
N ARG A 24 -3.77 5.63 -13.81
CA ARG A 24 -5.11 5.10 -13.51
C ARG A 24 -5.87 6.12 -12.67
N ASP A 25 -7.19 6.08 -12.75
CA ASP A 25 -8.03 6.91 -11.90
C ASP A 25 -7.73 6.62 -10.43
N VAL A 26 -7.45 7.67 -9.68
CA VAL A 26 -7.13 7.59 -8.25
C VAL A 26 -8.33 8.08 -7.45
N ARG A 27 -8.79 7.26 -6.52
CA ARG A 27 -9.87 7.61 -5.60
C ARG A 27 -9.45 7.29 -4.18
N ILE A 28 -9.66 8.24 -3.27
CA ILE A 28 -9.30 8.13 -1.86
C ILE A 28 -10.52 8.50 -1.03
N GLU A 29 -11.06 7.53 -0.30
CA GLU A 29 -12.22 7.71 0.57
C GLU A 29 -11.78 7.58 2.02
N ARG A 30 -11.78 8.69 2.75
CA ARG A 30 -11.38 8.74 4.16
C ARG A 30 -12.54 8.37 5.07
N GLY A 31 -12.21 7.89 6.27
CA GLY A 31 -13.20 7.54 7.29
C GLY A 31 -14.05 6.33 6.90
N TRP A 32 -13.47 5.36 6.22
CA TRP A 32 -14.19 4.18 5.76
C TRP A 32 -14.67 3.29 6.90
N LEU A 33 -13.82 3.01 7.89
CA LEU A 33 -14.19 2.35 9.14
C LEU A 33 -14.24 3.36 10.28
N SER A 34 -15.26 3.28 11.11
CA SER A 34 -15.46 4.17 12.26
C SER A 34 -14.68 3.75 13.50
N GLN A 35 -14.21 2.51 13.57
CA GLN A 35 -13.53 1.95 14.75
C GLN A 35 -12.04 2.28 14.80
N ALA A 36 -11.41 2.52 13.65
CA ALA A 36 -9.98 2.81 13.56
C ALA A 36 -9.71 4.31 13.73
N GLU A 37 -8.59 4.68 14.33
CA GLU A 37 -8.14 6.08 14.43
C GLU A 37 -7.95 6.72 13.07
N GLY A 38 -7.51 5.94 12.08
CA GLY A 38 -7.47 6.32 10.67
C GLY A 38 -7.99 5.21 9.79
N SER A 39 -8.76 5.54 8.78
CA SER A 39 -9.26 4.56 7.82
C SER A 39 -9.45 5.19 6.45
N VAL A 40 -8.94 4.52 5.43
CA VAL A 40 -8.99 4.99 4.04
C VAL A 40 -9.22 3.81 3.10
N LEU A 41 -10.15 3.97 2.17
CA LEU A 41 -10.26 3.09 1.01
C LEU A 41 -9.60 3.78 -0.18
N VAL A 42 -8.56 3.17 -0.72
CA VAL A 42 -7.78 3.71 -1.86
C VAL A 42 -8.01 2.84 -3.09
N SER A 43 -8.36 3.46 -4.20
CA SER A 43 -8.51 2.78 -5.47
C SER A 43 -7.62 3.42 -6.54
N PHE A 44 -6.90 2.58 -7.28
CA PHE A 44 -6.16 2.92 -8.49
C PHE A 44 -6.75 2.11 -9.64
N GLY A 45 -7.72 2.67 -10.34
CA GLY A 45 -8.53 1.93 -11.30
C GLY A 45 -9.26 0.77 -10.60
N ARG A 46 -9.01 -0.46 -11.03
CA ARG A 46 -9.63 -1.66 -10.45
C ARG A 46 -8.90 -2.23 -9.22
N THR A 47 -7.76 -1.66 -8.84
CA THR A 47 -7.03 -2.08 -7.64
C THR A 47 -7.54 -1.28 -6.45
N THR A 48 -8.10 -1.96 -5.45
CA THR A 48 -8.63 -1.34 -4.24
C THR A 48 -7.93 -1.90 -3.02
N VAL A 49 -7.54 -1.01 -2.11
CA VAL A 49 -6.85 -1.35 -0.86
C VAL A 49 -7.58 -0.65 0.28
N LEU A 50 -7.95 -1.40 1.30
CA LEU A 50 -8.41 -0.85 2.56
C LEU A 50 -7.19 -0.68 3.48
N CYS A 51 -7.03 0.53 4.01
CA CYS A 51 -5.94 0.87 4.90
C CYS A 51 -6.51 1.39 6.22
N ASN A 52 -6.12 0.78 7.31
CA ASN A 52 -6.53 1.21 8.64
C ASN A 52 -5.30 1.53 9.49
N ALA A 53 -5.43 2.50 10.36
CA ALA A 53 -4.38 2.90 11.28
C ALA A 53 -4.87 2.78 12.71
N SER A 54 -4.10 2.08 13.52
CA SER A 54 -4.28 1.97 14.96
C SER A 54 -3.11 2.65 15.67
N VAL A 55 -3.39 3.43 16.70
CA VAL A 55 -2.36 4.10 17.52
C VAL A 55 -2.22 3.34 18.84
N THR A 56 -1.01 2.94 19.15
CA THR A 56 -0.67 2.28 20.42
C THR A 56 0.41 3.06 21.16
N GLU A 57 0.31 3.09 22.49
CA GLU A 57 1.34 3.66 23.34
C GLU A 57 2.64 2.86 23.27
N GLY A 58 3.77 3.57 23.27
CA GLY A 58 5.10 2.97 23.23
C GLY A 58 5.65 2.75 21.83
N VAL A 59 6.93 2.47 21.80
CA VAL A 59 7.72 2.23 20.59
C VAL A 59 8.59 0.98 20.76
N PRO A 60 9.11 0.38 19.69
CA PRO A 60 10.05 -0.74 19.78
C PRO A 60 11.25 -0.44 20.70
N ARG A 61 11.80 -1.46 21.35
CA ARG A 61 12.90 -1.32 22.33
C ARG A 61 14.06 -0.46 21.83
N TRP A 62 14.45 -0.64 20.59
CA TRP A 62 15.56 0.10 19.97
C TRP A 62 15.28 1.59 19.76
N ARG A 63 14.01 2.02 19.82
CA ARG A 63 13.59 3.42 19.66
C ARG A 63 13.18 4.07 20.98
N LYS A 64 13.03 3.27 22.02
CA LYS A 64 12.61 3.73 23.36
C LYS A 64 13.60 4.74 23.94
N GLY A 65 13.09 5.83 24.51
CA GLY A 65 13.89 6.93 25.05
C GLY A 65 14.36 7.96 24.01
N SER A 66 14.01 7.79 22.74
CA SER A 66 14.36 8.74 21.67
C SER A 66 13.41 9.95 21.61
N GLY A 67 12.22 9.86 22.21
CA GLY A 67 11.14 10.84 22.05
C GLY A 67 10.47 10.81 20.67
N LEU A 68 10.79 9.79 19.86
CA LEU A 68 10.32 9.67 18.47
C LEU A 68 9.32 8.52 18.34
N GLY A 69 8.29 8.75 17.54
CA GLY A 69 7.29 7.74 17.21
C GLY A 69 7.78 6.71 16.17
N TRP A 70 6.94 5.73 15.92
CA TRP A 70 7.21 4.69 14.94
C TRP A 70 5.97 4.36 14.10
N VAL A 71 6.18 4.00 12.85
CA VAL A 71 5.13 3.50 11.97
C VAL A 71 5.55 2.13 11.45
N THR A 72 4.67 1.17 11.60
CA THR A 72 4.82 -0.17 11.04
C THR A 72 3.58 -0.54 10.24
N ALA A 73 3.69 -1.52 9.36
CA ALA A 73 2.58 -1.94 8.52
C ALA A 73 2.53 -3.47 8.41
N GLU A 74 1.34 -3.97 8.34
CA GLU A 74 1.00 -5.32 7.94
C GLU A 74 0.30 -5.27 6.58
N TYR A 75 0.25 -6.38 5.87
CA TYR A 75 -0.38 -6.48 4.57
C TYR A 75 -0.86 -7.91 4.34
N GLU A 76 -2.08 -8.04 3.89
CA GLU A 76 -2.63 -9.32 3.43
C GLU A 76 -3.58 -9.10 2.25
N MET A 77 -3.55 -10.00 1.29
CA MET A 77 -4.53 -10.04 0.21
C MET A 77 -5.74 -10.87 0.60
N LEU A 78 -6.94 -10.36 0.29
CA LEU A 78 -8.15 -11.15 0.38
C LEU A 78 -8.11 -12.31 -0.64
N PRO A 79 -8.66 -13.48 -0.33
CA PRO A 79 -8.60 -14.65 -1.22
C PRO A 79 -9.12 -14.40 -2.63
N ARG A 80 -10.09 -13.49 -2.78
CA ARG A 80 -10.67 -13.12 -4.08
C ARG A 80 -10.20 -11.77 -4.61
N ALA A 81 -9.09 -11.25 -4.11
CA ALA A 81 -8.42 -10.10 -4.73
C ALA A 81 -7.76 -10.44 -6.08
N THR A 82 -7.74 -11.71 -6.44
CA THR A 82 -7.22 -12.26 -7.69
C THR A 82 -8.31 -12.98 -8.49
N ASN A 83 -8.07 -13.23 -9.78
CA ASN A 83 -9.01 -13.91 -10.66
C ASN A 83 -9.39 -15.31 -10.14
N GLU A 84 -8.42 -16.02 -9.57
CA GLU A 84 -8.64 -17.28 -8.89
C GLU A 84 -8.54 -17.10 -7.38
N ARG A 85 -9.23 -17.97 -6.61
CA ARG A 85 -9.16 -17.90 -5.15
C ARG A 85 -7.78 -18.34 -4.66
N SER A 86 -7.08 -17.43 -4.00
CA SER A 86 -5.84 -17.72 -3.28
C SER A 86 -6.13 -18.12 -1.82
N GLY A 87 -5.25 -18.95 -1.23
CA GLY A 87 -5.33 -19.26 0.20
C GLY A 87 -4.84 -18.10 1.06
N ARG A 88 -5.37 -17.97 2.28
CA ARG A 88 -4.85 -17.00 3.26
C ARG A 88 -3.51 -17.48 3.80
N GLU A 89 -2.50 -16.61 3.79
CA GLU A 89 -1.17 -16.92 4.34
C GLU A 89 -1.21 -17.19 5.84
N SER A 90 -2.06 -16.47 6.57
CA SER A 90 -2.28 -16.65 8.00
C SER A 90 -2.69 -18.09 8.38
N ARG A 91 -3.42 -18.79 7.51
CA ARG A 91 -3.78 -20.20 7.72
C ARG A 91 -2.63 -21.18 7.48
N LYS A 92 -1.60 -20.76 6.75
CA LYS A 92 -0.41 -21.58 6.49
C LYS A 92 0.64 -21.46 7.59
N GLY A 93 0.41 -20.60 8.59
CA GLY A 93 1.32 -20.36 9.71
C GLY A 93 2.64 -19.67 9.34
N LYS A 94 2.78 -19.22 8.10
CA LYS A 94 3.98 -18.56 7.59
C LYS A 94 3.62 -17.49 6.58
N VAL A 95 4.09 -16.27 6.83
CA VAL A 95 3.97 -15.16 5.89
C VAL A 95 5.02 -15.28 4.78
N GLY A 96 4.61 -15.11 3.54
CA GLY A 96 5.50 -15.19 2.38
C GLY A 96 6.43 -13.99 2.26
N GLY A 97 7.56 -14.18 1.58
CA GLY A 97 8.56 -13.11 1.38
C GLY A 97 7.99 -11.89 0.66
N ARG A 98 7.11 -12.09 -0.32
CA ARG A 98 6.43 -11.00 -1.04
C ARG A 98 5.58 -10.14 -0.11
N THR A 99 4.81 -10.75 0.78
CA THR A 99 3.96 -10.06 1.76
C THR A 99 4.82 -9.26 2.74
N HIS A 100 5.92 -9.81 3.21
CA HIS A 100 6.90 -9.08 4.05
C HIS A 100 7.48 -7.87 3.32
N GLU A 101 7.88 -8.01 2.05
CA GLU A 101 8.42 -6.89 1.28
C GLU A 101 7.41 -5.77 1.08
N ILE A 102 6.15 -6.10 0.78
CA ILE A 102 5.07 -5.11 0.65
C ILE A 102 4.83 -4.39 1.98
N SER A 103 4.71 -5.12 3.09
CA SER A 103 4.56 -4.54 4.43
C SER A 103 5.70 -3.56 4.76
N ARG A 104 6.94 -3.94 4.48
CA ARG A 104 8.12 -3.08 4.69
C ARG A 104 8.09 -1.84 3.82
N LEU A 105 7.69 -1.97 2.54
CA LEU A 105 7.57 -0.85 1.63
C LEU A 105 6.51 0.14 2.08
N VAL A 106 5.33 -0.34 2.47
CA VAL A 106 4.24 0.49 3.00
C VAL A 106 4.68 1.24 4.26
N GLY A 107 5.24 0.55 5.23
CA GLY A 107 5.74 1.16 6.46
C GLY A 107 6.81 2.22 6.20
N ARG A 108 7.76 1.94 5.30
CA ARG A 108 8.80 2.90 4.92
C ARG A 108 8.23 4.12 4.23
N SER A 109 7.30 3.94 3.31
CA SER A 109 6.69 5.04 2.56
C SER A 109 5.92 5.97 3.48
N LEU A 110 5.17 5.43 4.43
CA LEU A 110 4.37 6.23 5.35
C LEU A 110 5.20 6.89 6.45
N ARG A 111 6.32 6.29 6.86
CA ARG A 111 7.29 6.98 7.75
C ARG A 111 7.84 8.26 7.14
N ALA A 112 7.95 8.34 5.82
CA ALA A 112 8.44 9.54 5.15
C ALA A 112 7.48 10.74 5.22
N VAL A 113 6.21 10.52 5.55
CA VAL A 113 5.17 11.57 5.60
C VAL A 113 4.60 11.80 7.00
N VAL A 114 5.08 11.07 8.00
CA VAL A 114 4.68 11.23 9.41
C VAL A 114 5.74 12.06 10.15
N ASP A 115 5.28 13.03 10.93
CA ASP A 115 6.14 13.73 11.89
C ASP A 115 6.32 12.84 13.14
N ASP A 116 7.44 12.15 13.20
CA ASP A 116 7.75 11.22 14.28
C ASP A 116 8.02 11.91 15.63
N LYS A 117 8.41 13.18 15.61
CA LYS A 117 8.54 13.99 16.82
C LYS A 117 7.18 14.38 17.39
N ALA A 118 6.27 14.82 16.52
CA ALA A 118 4.91 15.15 16.94
C ALA A 118 4.14 13.92 17.43
N LEU A 119 4.42 12.74 16.86
CA LEU A 119 3.84 11.46 17.31
C LEU A 119 4.31 11.07 18.73
N GLY A 120 5.50 11.52 19.14
CA GLY A 120 6.11 11.10 20.39
C GLY A 120 6.34 9.59 20.45
N GLU A 121 6.60 9.02 21.61
CA GLU A 121 6.83 7.57 21.74
C GLU A 121 5.54 6.73 21.63
N ASN A 122 4.82 6.91 20.52
CA ASN A 122 3.67 6.10 20.13
C ASN A 122 3.95 5.39 18.81
N THR A 123 3.25 4.29 18.58
CA THR A 123 3.37 3.51 17.35
C THR A 123 2.06 3.56 16.58
N ILE A 124 2.14 3.87 15.29
CA ILE A 124 1.05 3.66 14.34
C ILE A 124 1.25 2.29 13.68
N ILE A 125 0.25 1.45 13.79
CA ILE A 125 0.18 0.15 13.11
C ILE A 125 -0.83 0.29 11.99
N LEU A 126 -0.40 -0.03 10.79
CA LEU A 126 -1.22 -0.01 9.59
C LEU A 126 -1.60 -1.43 9.17
N ASP A 127 -2.88 -1.62 8.86
CA ASP A 127 -3.45 -2.86 8.35
C ASP A 127 -4.10 -2.66 6.99
#